data_11259bb88b2f33ebd818a281b9f8a4ce
#
_entry.id   11259bb88b2f33ebd818a281b9f8a4ce
#
_cell.length_a   1.000
_cell.length_b   1.000
_cell.length_c   1.000
_cell.angle_alpha   90.00
_cell.angle_beta   90.00
_cell.angle_gamma   90.00
#
_symmetry.space_group_name_H-M   'P 1'
#
loop_
_entity.id
_entity.type
_entity.pdbx_description
1 polymer ?
#
loop_
_entity_poly.entity_id
_entity_poly.type
_entity_poly.pdbx_seq_one_letter_code
_entity_poly.pdbx_strand_id
1 'polypeptide(L)'
;MKVFLSYAKEDKDFVLECYEELKRKNFNPWMDEHDLLPGQAWDECIKANMQDTDVVLVFMSSDSVSKIGYVQRELKYFADKRKDYPEGFIYLIPIQLDKCQVPNTIASEIQFININRDLQSQEWTNVLRSLDLASKQRNIERINEDSTKPRIKLKEISESVKSFTGYEFNSNYPVIKAAHDNFKEVNDLIYSIILEQLIHLRQRFFEESLEIERENNEPTFHDIYDTLINSDIGYVRNNFVSFVFTNYFYTGGVHGNHHFFTRNFYVKNGKAILINYSLLFHSKNILEAETFIKSYCYEDLLAQIAYRSESGDFDKDWVKQGSEQITSDIILIKEHGLEIFFAPYTVTAYAFGDFKVEIPFYKLSKYLDKRPNSFYSLLTAYEYEEG
;
A
#
# COMPACT_ATOMS: atom_id res chain seq x y z
N MET A 1 -1.78 10.38 13.08
CA MET A 1 -1.03 11.47 12.42
C MET A 1 0.46 11.16 12.55
N LYS A 2 1.19 11.12 11.43
CA LYS A 2 2.63 10.82 11.38
C LYS A 2 3.42 12.11 11.59
N VAL A 3 4.34 12.10 12.55
CA VAL A 3 5.13 13.26 12.94
C VAL A 3 6.61 12.97 12.73
N PHE A 4 7.23 13.64 11.77
CA PHE A 4 8.66 13.50 11.51
C PHE A 4 9.45 14.40 12.46
N LEU A 5 10.48 13.84 13.13
CA LEU A 5 11.34 14.57 14.04
C LEU A 5 12.70 14.84 13.35
N SER A 6 12.92 16.09 12.93
CA SER A 6 14.20 16.53 12.35
C SER A 6 15.03 17.19 13.45
N TYR A 7 16.25 16.69 13.67
CA TYR A 7 17.10 17.12 14.78
C TYR A 7 18.59 16.90 14.47
N ALA A 8 19.46 17.53 15.21
CA ALA A 8 20.91 17.26 15.20
C ALA A 8 21.26 16.13 16.17
N LYS A 9 22.29 15.33 15.85
CA LYS A 9 22.70 14.16 16.66
C LYS A 9 22.96 14.50 18.13
N GLU A 10 23.42 15.69 18.39
CA GLU A 10 23.71 16.23 19.74
C GLU A 10 22.43 16.40 20.57
N ASP A 11 21.28 16.56 19.92
CA ASP A 11 19.99 16.77 20.56
C ASP A 11 19.20 15.46 20.75
N LYS A 12 19.76 14.32 20.33
CA LYS A 12 19.10 13.01 20.27
C LYS A 12 18.41 12.62 21.58
N ASP A 13 19.10 12.74 22.70
CA ASP A 13 18.58 12.27 24.00
C ASP A 13 17.28 13.00 24.36
N PHE A 14 17.27 14.31 24.19
CA PHE A 14 16.06 15.11 24.43
C PHE A 14 14.97 14.86 23.40
N VAL A 15 15.32 14.70 22.14
CA VAL A 15 14.34 14.40 21.09
C VAL A 15 13.72 13.01 21.26
N LEU A 16 14.45 12.06 21.83
CA LEU A 16 13.91 10.76 22.22
C LEU A 16 12.85 10.88 23.34
N GLU A 17 13.05 11.78 24.31
CA GLU A 17 12.03 12.08 25.33
C GLU A 17 10.77 12.67 24.67
N CYS A 18 10.94 13.58 23.70
CA CYS A 18 9.83 14.11 22.90
C CYS A 18 9.08 12.99 22.12
N TYR A 19 9.83 12.07 21.51
CA TYR A 19 9.30 10.91 20.78
C TYR A 19 8.40 10.06 21.68
N GLU A 20 8.89 9.70 22.87
CA GLU A 20 8.11 8.90 23.82
C GLU A 20 6.87 9.66 24.35
N GLU A 21 6.97 10.97 24.56
CA GLU A 21 5.82 11.79 24.96
C GLU A 21 4.77 11.84 23.83
N LEU A 22 5.19 12.03 22.60
CA LEU A 22 4.29 12.02 21.43
C LEU A 22 3.59 10.66 21.25
N LYS A 23 4.29 9.56 21.46
CA LYS A 23 3.69 8.21 21.48
C LYS A 23 2.62 8.08 22.56
N ARG A 24 2.90 8.54 23.77
CA ARG A 24 1.91 8.54 24.87
C ARG A 24 0.66 9.39 24.58
N LYS A 25 0.80 10.40 23.71
CA LYS A 25 -0.31 11.24 23.22
C LYS A 25 -0.99 10.70 21.96
N ASN A 26 -0.74 9.44 21.56
CA ASN A 26 -1.31 8.77 20.40
C ASN A 26 -0.93 9.42 19.03
N PHE A 27 0.17 10.13 18.95
CA PHE A 27 0.80 10.47 17.69
C PHE A 27 1.66 9.30 17.21
N ASN A 28 2.04 9.32 15.94
CA ASN A 28 2.96 8.35 15.33
C ASN A 28 4.28 9.07 14.98
N PRO A 29 5.18 9.32 15.96
CA PRO A 29 6.44 9.95 15.69
C PRO A 29 7.39 9.02 14.95
N TRP A 30 8.24 9.60 14.11
CA TRP A 30 9.32 8.94 13.42
C TRP A 30 10.63 9.73 13.57
N MET A 31 11.71 9.05 13.95
CA MET A 31 13.07 9.60 14.01
C MET A 31 14.07 8.58 13.46
N ASP A 32 15.08 9.09 12.73
CA ASP A 32 15.99 8.27 11.95
C ASP A 32 16.76 7.23 12.79
N GLU A 33 17.48 7.66 13.80
CA GLU A 33 18.31 6.74 14.61
C GLU A 33 17.52 5.75 15.48
N HIS A 34 16.21 5.92 15.62
CA HIS A 34 15.36 5.03 16.40
C HIS A 34 14.58 4.05 15.52
N ASP A 35 14.11 4.51 14.36
CA ASP A 35 13.16 3.77 13.54
C ASP A 35 13.80 3.12 12.30
N LEU A 36 15.08 3.44 12.00
CA LEU A 36 15.85 2.77 10.96
C LEU A 36 16.37 1.41 11.43
N LEU A 37 16.13 0.39 10.60
CA LEU A 37 16.61 -0.96 10.86
C LEU A 37 18.01 -1.18 10.24
N PRO A 38 18.88 -1.98 10.89
CA PRO A 38 20.14 -2.38 10.29
C PRO A 38 19.96 -2.99 8.91
N GLY A 39 20.74 -2.53 7.93
CA GLY A 39 20.67 -3.01 6.55
C GLY A 39 19.78 -2.17 5.62
N GLN A 40 19.01 -1.23 6.14
CA GLN A 40 18.24 -0.30 5.30
C GLN A 40 19.16 0.79 4.70
N ALA A 41 18.85 1.19 3.45
CA ALA A 41 19.50 2.33 2.82
C ALA A 41 19.04 3.64 3.50
N TRP A 42 19.89 4.20 4.34
CA TRP A 42 19.62 5.35 5.20
C TRP A 42 18.97 6.54 4.47
N ASP A 43 19.57 6.98 3.36
CA ASP A 43 19.11 8.17 2.60
C ASP A 43 17.74 7.94 1.93
N GLU A 44 17.46 6.71 1.47
CA GLU A 44 16.18 6.34 0.83
C GLU A 44 15.05 6.25 1.87
N CYS A 45 15.32 5.64 3.02
CA CYS A 45 14.34 5.52 4.10
C CYS A 45 13.95 6.88 4.67
N ILE A 46 14.89 7.78 4.88
CA ILE A 46 14.60 9.13 5.33
C ILE A 46 13.75 9.88 4.31
N LYS A 47 14.13 9.86 3.03
CA LYS A 47 13.36 10.51 1.95
C LYS A 47 11.94 9.97 1.84
N ALA A 48 11.75 8.66 1.94
CA ALA A 48 10.42 8.05 1.92
C ALA A 48 9.57 8.52 3.11
N ASN A 49 10.16 8.55 4.31
CA ASN A 49 9.46 9.02 5.51
C ASN A 49 9.15 10.53 5.47
N MET A 50 10.05 11.35 4.90
CA MET A 50 9.80 12.77 4.66
C MET A 50 8.62 13.02 3.70
N GLN A 51 8.44 12.17 2.69
CA GLN A 51 7.35 12.29 1.72
C GLN A 51 5.99 11.93 2.34
N ASP A 52 5.96 10.91 3.21
CA ASP A 52 4.75 10.38 3.85
C ASP A 52 4.47 10.98 5.23
N THR A 53 4.98 12.17 5.50
CA THR A 53 4.85 12.84 6.80
C THR A 53 3.69 13.83 6.81
N ASP A 54 2.87 13.76 7.87
CA ASP A 54 1.78 14.71 8.09
C ASP A 54 2.28 16.05 8.64
N VAL A 55 3.12 16.03 9.66
CA VAL A 55 3.69 17.22 10.31
C VAL A 55 5.17 16.99 10.62
N VAL A 56 5.97 18.02 10.48
CA VAL A 56 7.38 17.99 10.82
C VAL A 56 7.63 18.84 12.05
N LEU A 57 8.27 18.29 13.07
CA LEU A 57 8.88 19.03 14.16
C LEU A 57 10.37 19.21 13.85
N VAL A 58 10.83 20.44 13.72
CA VAL A 58 12.25 20.75 13.50
C VAL A 58 12.83 21.29 14.78
N PHE A 59 13.72 20.51 15.40
CA PHE A 59 14.42 20.89 16.61
C PHE A 59 15.69 21.67 16.26
N MET A 60 15.80 22.90 16.77
CA MET A 60 16.91 23.81 16.53
C MET A 60 17.63 24.09 17.82
N SER A 61 18.94 23.85 17.83
CA SER A 61 19.85 24.19 18.92
C SER A 61 21.03 24.99 18.40
N SER A 62 21.84 25.56 19.31
CA SER A 62 23.08 26.24 18.96
C SER A 62 24.03 25.32 18.19
N ASP A 63 24.03 24.03 18.51
CA ASP A 63 24.81 23.00 17.79
C ASP A 63 24.29 22.73 16.40
N SER A 64 22.94 22.67 16.20
CA SER A 64 22.33 22.37 14.92
C SER A 64 22.42 23.49 13.90
N VAL A 65 22.23 24.75 14.34
CA VAL A 65 22.20 25.93 13.45
C VAL A 65 23.59 26.36 12.99
N SER A 66 24.64 26.04 13.77
CA SER A 66 26.03 26.39 13.46
C SER A 66 26.66 25.49 12.40
N LYS A 67 26.09 24.31 12.16
CA LYS A 67 26.63 23.31 11.21
C LYS A 67 26.10 23.52 9.80
N ILE A 68 27.02 23.67 8.84
CA ILE A 68 26.70 23.60 7.40
C ILE A 68 26.49 22.12 7.06
N GLY A 69 25.25 21.68 6.84
CA GLY A 69 25.07 20.28 6.50
C GLY A 69 23.62 19.81 6.32
N TYR A 70 23.35 18.60 6.78
CA TYR A 70 22.13 17.83 6.54
C TYR A 70 20.87 18.53 7.06
N VAL A 71 20.88 19.03 8.28
CA VAL A 71 19.74 19.75 8.90
C VAL A 71 19.29 20.97 8.07
N GLN A 72 20.21 21.71 7.45
CA GLN A 72 19.85 22.86 6.61
C GLN A 72 19.20 22.43 5.28
N ARG A 73 19.57 21.27 4.72
CA ARG A 73 18.94 20.71 3.52
C ARG A 73 17.55 20.21 3.80
N GLU A 74 17.36 19.50 4.91
CA GLU A 74 16.03 19.05 5.36
C GLU A 74 15.12 20.24 5.65
N LEU A 75 15.64 21.23 6.37
CA LEU A 75 14.90 22.44 6.69
C LEU A 75 14.40 23.16 5.45
N LYS A 76 15.28 23.30 4.43
CA LYS A 76 14.91 23.90 3.15
C LYS A 76 13.85 23.07 2.43
N TYR A 77 14.01 21.74 2.41
CA TYR A 77 13.03 20.85 1.81
C TYR A 77 11.66 20.99 2.46
N PHE A 78 11.58 20.98 3.79
CA PHE A 78 10.32 21.12 4.51
C PHE A 78 9.70 22.52 4.38
N ALA A 79 10.50 23.56 4.34
CA ALA A 79 10.04 24.92 4.11
C ALA A 79 9.47 25.09 2.68
N ASP A 80 10.08 24.46 1.68
CA ASP A 80 9.57 24.47 0.32
C ASP A 80 8.30 23.62 0.20
N LYS A 81 8.26 22.41 0.80
CA LYS A 81 7.07 21.55 0.79
C LYS A 81 5.88 22.18 1.52
N ARG A 82 6.11 23.02 2.54
CA ARG A 82 5.02 23.79 3.21
C ARG A 82 4.25 24.66 2.24
N LYS A 83 4.87 25.17 1.19
CA LYS A 83 4.23 26.04 0.18
C LYS A 83 3.18 25.30 -0.67
N ASP A 84 3.22 23.97 -0.65
CA ASP A 84 2.23 23.12 -1.35
C ASP A 84 0.93 22.97 -0.54
N TYR A 85 0.90 23.48 0.71
CA TYR A 85 -0.28 23.43 1.58
C TYR A 85 -1.02 24.78 1.63
N PRO A 86 -2.35 24.78 1.81
CA PRO A 86 -3.15 26.00 1.93
C PRO A 86 -2.66 26.93 3.04
N GLU A 87 -2.94 28.23 2.91
CA GLU A 87 -2.66 29.21 3.96
C GLU A 87 -3.31 28.82 5.30
N GLY A 88 -2.57 28.95 6.40
CA GLY A 88 -3.03 28.57 7.74
C GLY A 88 -2.90 27.09 8.08
N PHE A 89 -2.42 26.25 7.13
CA PHE A 89 -2.18 24.84 7.37
C PHE A 89 -0.89 24.60 8.14
N ILE A 90 -0.94 23.76 9.17
CA ILE A 90 0.23 23.44 9.99
C ILE A 90 0.92 22.19 9.42
N TYR A 91 2.02 22.39 8.72
CA TYR A 91 2.90 21.31 8.23
C TYR A 91 4.25 21.27 8.92
N LEU A 92 4.78 22.45 9.30
CA LEU A 92 6.11 22.62 9.90
C LEU A 92 5.99 23.39 11.22
N ILE A 93 6.50 22.81 12.29
CA ILE A 93 6.56 23.44 13.62
C ILE A 93 8.05 23.54 14.02
N PRO A 94 8.65 24.73 13.92
CA PRO A 94 10.02 24.95 14.35
C PRO A 94 10.09 25.10 15.88
N ILE A 95 10.96 24.31 16.50
CA ILE A 95 11.16 24.24 17.95
C ILE A 95 12.60 24.63 18.27
N GLN A 96 12.76 25.67 19.05
CA GLN A 96 14.07 26.12 19.55
C GLN A 96 14.33 25.44 20.89
N LEU A 97 15.49 24.77 21.02
CA LEU A 97 15.89 24.05 22.23
C LEU A 97 16.71 24.88 23.21
N ASP A 98 17.36 25.91 22.70
CA ASP A 98 18.20 26.84 23.44
C ASP A 98 18.19 28.24 22.77
N LYS A 99 18.99 29.18 23.22
CA LYS A 99 19.06 30.54 22.62
C LYS A 99 19.89 30.54 21.32
N CYS A 100 19.55 29.67 20.36
CA CYS A 100 20.17 29.69 19.05
C CYS A 100 19.58 30.78 18.14
N GLN A 101 20.32 31.13 17.08
CA GLN A 101 19.82 32.04 16.06
C GLN A 101 19.00 31.27 15.06
N VAL A 102 17.67 31.48 15.04
CA VAL A 102 16.75 30.83 14.10
C VAL A 102 17.06 31.30 12.66
N PRO A 103 17.20 30.37 11.67
CA PRO A 103 17.48 30.76 10.30
C PRO A 103 16.39 31.66 9.71
N ASN A 104 16.81 32.69 8.95
CA ASN A 104 15.88 33.67 8.35
C ASN A 104 14.81 33.03 7.48
N THR A 105 15.10 31.92 6.81
CA THR A 105 14.15 31.16 6.01
C THR A 105 12.95 30.62 6.80
N ILE A 106 13.09 30.49 8.10
CA ILE A 106 12.01 30.10 9.02
C ILE A 106 11.47 31.31 9.75
N ALA A 107 12.35 32.13 10.36
CA ALA A 107 11.97 33.23 11.23
C ALA A 107 11.09 34.29 10.52
N SER A 108 11.22 34.44 9.19
CA SER A 108 10.43 35.38 8.40
C SER A 108 9.03 34.90 8.03
N GLU A 109 8.79 33.57 8.02
CA GLU A 109 7.56 33.00 7.45
C GLU A 109 6.75 32.16 8.44
N ILE A 110 7.39 31.64 9.51
CA ILE A 110 6.77 30.67 10.41
C ILE A 110 7.03 31.06 11.86
N GLN A 111 5.95 31.01 12.66
CA GLN A 111 6.09 31.16 14.11
C GLN A 111 6.88 29.97 14.68
N PHE A 112 8.00 30.25 15.36
CA PHE A 112 8.74 29.24 16.11
C PHE A 112 8.48 29.38 17.62
N ILE A 113 8.80 28.32 18.37
CA ILE A 113 8.60 28.27 19.82
C ILE A 113 9.87 27.80 20.51
N ASN A 114 10.24 28.43 21.64
CA ASN A 114 11.38 28.03 22.44
C ASN A 114 10.91 27.26 23.67
N ILE A 115 11.28 25.99 23.77
CA ILE A 115 10.87 25.09 24.87
C ILE A 115 11.98 24.94 25.94
N ASN A 116 13.17 25.44 25.72
CA ASN A 116 14.33 25.34 26.65
C ASN A 116 14.57 23.91 27.17
N ARG A 117 14.35 22.88 26.34
CA ARG A 117 14.43 21.45 26.69
C ARG A 117 13.53 21.06 27.89
N ASP A 118 12.37 21.68 28.02
CA ASP A 118 11.42 21.41 29.10
C ASP A 118 10.07 20.93 28.55
N LEU A 119 9.79 19.62 28.69
CA LEU A 119 8.53 18.97 28.28
C LEU A 119 7.35 19.28 29.26
N GLN A 120 7.62 19.90 30.42
CA GLN A 120 6.57 20.34 31.34
C GLN A 120 6.19 21.81 31.11
N SER A 121 6.87 22.50 30.18
CA SER A 121 6.63 23.90 29.89
C SER A 121 5.27 24.15 29.23
N GLN A 122 4.79 25.38 29.40
CA GLN A 122 3.60 25.85 28.67
C GLN A 122 3.86 25.88 27.14
N GLU A 123 5.11 26.13 26.78
CA GLU A 123 5.58 26.12 25.38
C GLU A 123 5.44 24.75 24.76
N TRP A 124 5.85 23.68 25.45
CA TRP A 124 5.63 22.31 24.97
C TRP A 124 4.12 21.98 24.86
N THR A 125 3.33 22.42 25.82
CA THR A 125 1.86 22.30 25.74
C THR A 125 1.30 22.97 24.49
N ASN A 126 1.86 24.12 24.07
CA ASN A 126 1.46 24.80 22.84
C ASN A 126 1.89 24.03 21.58
N VAL A 127 3.05 23.33 21.60
CA VAL A 127 3.43 22.39 20.51
C VAL A 127 2.38 21.28 20.36
N LEU A 128 1.97 20.65 21.47
CA LEU A 128 0.93 19.61 21.45
C LEU A 128 -0.41 20.14 20.94
N ARG A 129 -0.79 21.36 21.32
CA ARG A 129 -2.00 22.04 20.77
C ARG A 129 -1.89 22.27 19.26
N SER A 130 -0.72 22.66 18.78
CA SER A 130 -0.47 22.84 17.35
C SER A 130 -0.59 21.50 16.60
N LEU A 131 -0.09 20.41 17.18
CA LEU A 131 -0.26 19.06 16.63
C LEU A 131 -1.73 18.62 16.64
N ASP A 132 -2.48 18.91 17.71
CA ASP A 132 -3.92 18.63 17.77
C ASP A 132 -4.69 19.43 16.72
N LEU A 133 -4.30 20.70 16.50
CA LEU A 133 -4.91 21.52 15.45
C LEU A 133 -4.57 20.97 14.05
N ALA A 134 -3.30 20.63 13.81
CA ALA A 134 -2.87 19.98 12.58
C ALA A 134 -3.62 18.66 12.33
N SER A 135 -3.84 17.86 13.38
CA SER A 135 -4.62 16.64 13.30
C SER A 135 -6.07 16.90 12.91
N LYS A 136 -6.67 17.98 13.47
CA LYS A 136 -8.03 18.41 13.11
C LYS A 136 -8.09 18.94 11.69
N GLN A 137 -7.13 19.74 11.26
CA GLN A 137 -7.03 20.21 9.87
C GLN A 137 -6.97 19.02 8.90
N ARG A 138 -6.15 18.02 9.19
CA ARG A 138 -6.04 16.80 8.38
C ARG A 138 -7.27 15.92 8.48
N ASN A 139 -7.91 15.84 9.61
CA ASN A 139 -9.20 15.14 9.75
C ASN A 139 -10.33 15.91 9.03
N ILE A 140 -10.27 17.22 8.96
CA ILE A 140 -11.20 18.05 8.17
C ILE A 140 -10.93 17.85 6.68
N GLU A 141 -9.66 17.80 6.23
CA GLU A 141 -9.34 17.38 4.86
C GLU A 141 -9.77 15.94 4.62
N ARG A 142 -9.45 15.02 5.52
CA ARG A 142 -9.95 13.63 5.45
C ARG A 142 -11.47 13.53 5.55
N ILE A 143 -12.15 14.41 6.24
CA ILE A 143 -13.62 14.47 6.29
C ILE A 143 -14.19 15.12 5.03
N ASN A 144 -13.54 16.12 4.45
CA ASN A 144 -13.92 16.70 3.16
C ASN A 144 -13.50 15.81 1.99
N GLU A 145 -12.33 15.17 2.05
CA GLU A 145 -11.95 14.06 1.18
C GLU A 145 -12.82 12.81 1.46
N ASP A 146 -13.22 12.53 2.71
CA ASP A 146 -14.07 11.40 3.12
C ASP A 146 -15.55 11.57 2.73
N SER A 147 -16.02 12.75 2.39
CA SER A 147 -17.33 12.91 1.73
C SER A 147 -17.26 12.55 0.24
N THR A 148 -16.07 12.58 -0.35
CA THR A 148 -15.80 12.18 -1.74
C THR A 148 -15.07 10.85 -1.84
N LYS A 149 -14.30 10.42 -0.80
CA LYS A 149 -13.61 9.11 -0.76
C LYS A 149 -14.61 7.97 -0.55
N PRO A 150 -14.50 6.93 -1.35
CA PRO A 150 -15.33 5.76 -1.19
C PRO A 150 -15.07 5.09 0.16
N ARG A 151 -16.12 4.87 0.96
CA ARG A 151 -16.06 4.09 2.19
C ARG A 151 -16.07 2.62 1.86
N ILE A 152 -15.17 1.85 2.46
CA ILE A 152 -15.06 0.42 2.26
C ILE A 152 -15.76 -0.29 3.42
N LYS A 153 -16.67 -1.22 3.10
CA LYS A 153 -17.26 -2.16 4.06
C LYS A 153 -16.95 -3.58 3.62
N LEU A 154 -16.50 -4.41 4.54
CA LEU A 154 -16.38 -5.85 4.29
C LEU A 154 -17.76 -6.50 4.37
N LYS A 155 -18.03 -7.40 3.45
CA LYS A 155 -19.15 -8.35 3.45
C LYS A 155 -18.62 -9.76 3.45
N GLU A 156 -19.42 -10.66 4.00
CA GLU A 156 -19.13 -12.08 4.09
C GLU A 156 -20.20 -12.88 3.36
N ILE A 157 -19.79 -13.95 2.68
CA ILE A 157 -20.64 -15.02 2.20
C ILE A 157 -20.06 -16.32 2.74
N SER A 158 -20.89 -17.13 3.37
CA SER A 158 -20.52 -18.47 3.79
C SER A 158 -21.61 -19.46 3.43
N GLU A 159 -21.22 -20.64 2.98
CA GLU A 159 -22.11 -21.75 2.70
C GLU A 159 -21.43 -23.06 3.07
N SER A 160 -22.12 -23.95 3.73
CA SER A 160 -21.60 -25.25 4.10
C SER A 160 -22.66 -26.32 3.85
N VAL A 161 -22.27 -27.37 3.13
CA VAL A 161 -23.05 -28.58 2.94
C VAL A 161 -22.36 -29.71 3.67
N LYS A 162 -23.00 -30.18 4.75
CA LYS A 162 -22.51 -31.30 5.57
C LYS A 162 -23.26 -32.57 5.14
N SER A 163 -22.65 -33.32 4.27
CA SER A 163 -23.09 -34.64 3.85
C SER A 163 -21.89 -35.58 3.87
N PHE A 164 -22.06 -36.80 3.37
CA PHE A 164 -20.97 -37.78 3.28
C PHE A 164 -19.82 -37.28 2.39
N THR A 165 -20.14 -36.61 1.30
CA THR A 165 -19.29 -35.68 0.58
C THR A 165 -19.83 -34.29 0.86
N GLY A 166 -19.01 -33.34 1.22
CA GLY A 166 -19.45 -32.01 1.59
C GLY A 166 -18.53 -30.93 1.07
N TYR A 167 -18.95 -29.69 1.21
CA TYR A 167 -18.09 -28.56 0.93
C TYR A 167 -18.31 -27.43 1.92
N GLU A 168 -17.27 -26.62 2.10
CA GLU A 168 -17.33 -25.34 2.78
C GLU A 168 -16.89 -24.24 1.80
N PHE A 169 -17.64 -23.17 1.79
CA PHE A 169 -17.32 -21.97 1.02
C PHE A 169 -17.36 -20.76 1.94
N ASN A 170 -16.27 -20.00 1.95
CA ASN A 170 -16.17 -18.74 2.70
C ASN A 170 -15.59 -17.65 1.80
N SER A 171 -16.11 -16.45 1.93
CA SER A 171 -15.61 -15.28 1.21
C SER A 171 -15.76 -14.02 2.05
N ASN A 172 -14.69 -13.25 2.15
CA ASN A 172 -14.72 -11.87 2.63
C ASN A 172 -14.35 -10.94 1.49
N TYR A 173 -15.20 -9.96 1.21
CA TYR A 173 -15.01 -9.04 0.09
C TYR A 173 -15.41 -7.61 0.43
N PRO A 174 -14.67 -6.61 -0.12
CA PRO A 174 -14.99 -5.22 0.09
C PRO A 174 -16.17 -4.76 -0.78
N VAL A 175 -17.00 -3.90 -0.21
CA VAL A 175 -18.03 -3.14 -0.92
C VAL A 175 -17.70 -1.66 -0.77
N ILE A 176 -17.54 -0.99 -1.90
CA ILE A 176 -17.22 0.42 -1.97
C ILE A 176 -18.52 1.22 -1.91
N LYS A 177 -18.63 2.11 -0.92
CA LYS A 177 -19.72 3.08 -0.79
C LYS A 177 -19.17 4.46 -1.07
N ALA A 178 -19.62 5.09 -2.15
CA ALA A 178 -19.32 6.48 -2.48
C ALA A 178 -20.60 7.32 -2.39
N ALA A 179 -20.44 8.64 -2.22
CA ALA A 179 -21.56 9.57 -2.11
C ALA A 179 -22.46 9.58 -3.36
N HIS A 180 -21.97 9.14 -4.51
CA HIS A 180 -22.65 9.23 -5.80
C HIS A 180 -22.85 7.89 -6.52
N ASP A 181 -22.88 6.76 -5.82
CA ASP A 181 -23.09 5.39 -6.40
C ASP A 181 -22.16 5.03 -7.59
N ASN A 182 -21.06 5.78 -7.77
CA ASN A 182 -20.16 5.60 -8.91
C ASN A 182 -19.56 4.19 -8.98
N PHE A 183 -19.46 3.48 -7.85
CA PHE A 183 -18.85 2.16 -7.76
C PHE A 183 -19.86 1.00 -7.72
N LYS A 184 -21.16 1.27 -7.97
CA LYS A 184 -22.18 0.21 -7.93
C LYS A 184 -21.85 -0.94 -8.87
N GLU A 185 -21.50 -0.63 -10.12
CA GLU A 185 -21.17 -1.64 -11.13
C GLU A 185 -19.91 -2.44 -10.77
N VAL A 186 -18.89 -1.78 -10.16
CA VAL A 186 -17.71 -2.48 -9.62
C VAL A 186 -18.11 -3.44 -8.51
N ASN A 187 -18.96 -3.02 -7.57
CA ASN A 187 -19.43 -3.88 -6.48
C ASN A 187 -20.22 -5.10 -7.02
N ASP A 188 -21.06 -4.88 -8.02
CA ASP A 188 -21.83 -5.93 -8.67
C ASP A 188 -20.91 -6.95 -9.39
N LEU A 189 -19.84 -6.46 -10.04
CA LEU A 189 -18.83 -7.30 -10.69
C LEU A 189 -18.01 -8.12 -9.66
N ILE A 190 -17.57 -7.52 -8.56
CA ILE A 190 -16.86 -8.23 -7.47
C ILE A 190 -17.75 -9.32 -6.88
N TYR A 191 -19.00 -9.00 -6.58
CA TYR A 191 -19.97 -9.97 -6.10
C TYR A 191 -20.20 -11.11 -7.09
N SER A 192 -20.30 -10.82 -8.39
CA SER A 192 -20.46 -11.82 -9.46
C SER A 192 -19.27 -12.77 -9.53
N ILE A 193 -18.04 -12.28 -9.41
CA ILE A 193 -16.82 -13.11 -9.37
C ILE A 193 -16.90 -14.12 -8.21
N ILE A 194 -17.31 -13.67 -7.02
CA ILE A 194 -17.42 -14.54 -5.85
C ILE A 194 -18.52 -15.57 -6.02
N LEU A 195 -19.68 -15.16 -6.54
CA LEU A 195 -20.79 -16.09 -6.81
C LEU A 195 -20.42 -17.12 -7.87
N GLU A 196 -19.66 -16.76 -8.88
CA GLU A 196 -19.18 -17.70 -9.91
C GLU A 196 -18.33 -18.82 -9.27
N GLN A 197 -17.44 -18.49 -8.35
CA GLN A 197 -16.65 -19.51 -7.63
C GLN A 197 -17.55 -20.44 -6.79
N LEU A 198 -18.54 -19.89 -6.10
CA LEU A 198 -19.50 -20.68 -5.34
C LEU A 198 -20.34 -21.60 -6.27
N ILE A 199 -20.77 -21.09 -7.42
CA ILE A 199 -21.54 -21.88 -8.41
C ILE A 199 -20.68 -23.03 -8.96
N HIS A 200 -19.40 -22.79 -9.27
CA HIS A 200 -18.48 -23.84 -9.71
C HIS A 200 -18.26 -24.91 -8.64
N LEU A 201 -18.16 -24.51 -7.36
CA LEU A 201 -18.06 -25.47 -6.26
C LEU A 201 -19.31 -26.33 -6.14
N ARG A 202 -20.50 -25.72 -6.21
CA ARG A 202 -21.80 -26.44 -6.20
C ARG A 202 -21.93 -27.38 -7.39
N GLN A 203 -21.52 -26.96 -8.58
CA GLN A 203 -21.54 -27.79 -9.78
C GLN A 203 -20.65 -29.02 -9.61
N ARG A 204 -19.41 -28.84 -9.17
CA ARG A 204 -18.48 -29.96 -8.90
C ARG A 204 -19.07 -30.94 -7.90
N PHE A 205 -19.57 -30.44 -6.78
CA PHE A 205 -20.20 -31.26 -5.75
C PHE A 205 -21.39 -32.06 -6.31
N PHE A 206 -22.23 -31.43 -7.12
CA PHE A 206 -23.37 -32.09 -7.75
C PHE A 206 -22.93 -33.20 -8.74
N GLU A 207 -21.96 -32.95 -9.58
CA GLU A 207 -21.42 -33.92 -10.54
C GLU A 207 -20.82 -35.14 -9.82
N GLU A 208 -20.03 -34.94 -8.77
CA GLU A 208 -19.49 -36.04 -7.98
C GLU A 208 -20.54 -36.85 -7.23
N SER A 209 -21.56 -36.20 -6.69
CA SER A 209 -22.69 -36.93 -6.05
C SER A 209 -23.41 -37.85 -7.02
N LEU A 210 -23.60 -37.44 -8.29
CA LEU A 210 -24.20 -38.26 -9.34
C LEU A 210 -23.29 -39.44 -9.76
N GLU A 211 -21.96 -39.26 -9.74
CA GLU A 211 -21.02 -40.35 -10.05
C GLU A 211 -21.06 -41.43 -8.98
N ILE A 212 -21.07 -41.04 -7.70
CA ILE A 212 -21.19 -41.97 -6.58
C ILE A 212 -22.48 -42.77 -6.65
N GLU A 213 -23.62 -42.14 -6.95
CA GLU A 213 -24.89 -42.82 -7.11
C GLU A 213 -24.90 -43.79 -8.29
N ARG A 214 -24.26 -43.45 -9.42
CA ARG A 214 -24.19 -44.31 -10.63
C ARG A 214 -23.36 -45.55 -10.43
N GLU A 215 -22.26 -45.46 -9.68
CA GLU A 215 -21.34 -46.57 -9.50
C GLU A 215 -21.74 -47.51 -8.37
N ASN A 216 -22.83 -47.23 -7.64
CA ASN A 216 -23.23 -47.96 -6.42
C ASN A 216 -22.06 -48.12 -5.42
N ASN A 217 -21.10 -47.23 -5.46
CA ASN A 217 -19.98 -47.24 -4.56
C ASN A 217 -20.41 -46.78 -3.16
N GLU A 218 -20.06 -47.56 -2.15
CA GLU A 218 -20.13 -46.99 -0.80
C GLU A 218 -19.14 -45.79 -0.76
N PRO A 219 -19.63 -44.60 -0.36
CA PRO A 219 -18.79 -43.43 -0.33
C PRO A 219 -17.58 -43.74 0.57
N THR A 220 -16.40 -43.80 -0.01
CA THR A 220 -15.16 -43.74 0.77
C THR A 220 -15.10 -42.38 1.45
N PHE A 221 -14.60 -42.34 2.69
CA PHE A 221 -14.47 -41.09 3.44
C PHE A 221 -13.74 -40.05 2.59
N HIS A 222 -14.46 -39.08 2.03
CA HIS A 222 -13.89 -38.01 1.25
C HIS A 222 -13.76 -36.76 2.12
N ASP A 223 -12.61 -36.11 1.99
CA ASP A 223 -12.36 -34.84 2.64
C ASP A 223 -13.41 -33.82 2.19
N ILE A 224 -13.80 -32.95 3.11
CA ILE A 224 -14.68 -31.81 2.80
C ILE A 224 -13.90 -30.89 1.86
N TYR A 225 -14.44 -30.57 0.71
CA TYR A 225 -13.88 -29.56 -0.17
C TYR A 225 -14.00 -28.18 0.48
N ASP A 226 -12.89 -27.49 0.63
CA ASP A 226 -12.86 -26.15 1.22
C ASP A 226 -12.44 -25.13 0.15
N THR A 227 -13.22 -24.08 0.03
CA THR A 227 -12.92 -22.94 -0.86
C THR A 227 -13.07 -21.65 -0.08
N LEU A 228 -11.97 -20.92 0.02
CA LEU A 228 -11.93 -19.60 0.59
C LEU A 228 -11.48 -18.59 -0.44
N ILE A 229 -12.37 -17.66 -0.82
CA ILE A 229 -12.01 -16.57 -1.71
C ILE A 229 -12.10 -15.24 -0.97
N ASN A 230 -10.96 -14.62 -0.74
CA ASN A 230 -10.88 -13.29 -0.16
C ASN A 230 -10.50 -12.28 -1.23
N SER A 231 -11.02 -11.07 -1.10
CA SER A 231 -10.61 -9.98 -1.94
C SER A 231 -10.27 -8.75 -1.11
N ASP A 232 -9.13 -8.13 -1.46
CA ASP A 232 -8.64 -6.92 -0.84
C ASP A 232 -8.53 -5.80 -1.88
N ILE A 233 -8.72 -4.56 -1.41
CA ILE A 233 -8.50 -3.39 -2.24
C ILE A 233 -7.00 -3.06 -2.20
N GLY A 234 -6.36 -3.11 -3.37
CA GLY A 234 -4.97 -2.70 -3.53
C GLY A 234 -4.81 -1.18 -3.65
N TYR A 235 -5.77 -0.53 -4.28
CA TYR A 235 -5.77 0.91 -4.50
C TYR A 235 -7.19 1.41 -4.79
N VAL A 236 -7.57 2.54 -4.23
CA VAL A 236 -8.79 3.27 -4.59
C VAL A 236 -8.54 4.76 -4.48
N ARG A 237 -8.64 5.46 -5.60
CA ARG A 237 -8.51 6.92 -5.68
C ARG A 237 -9.14 7.44 -6.95
N ASN A 238 -9.79 8.60 -6.84
CA ASN A 238 -10.53 9.19 -7.94
C ASN A 238 -11.49 8.13 -8.53
N ASN A 239 -11.34 7.84 -9.80
CA ASN A 239 -12.15 6.86 -10.50
C ASN A 239 -11.43 5.51 -10.69
N PHE A 240 -10.24 5.31 -10.09
CA PHE A 240 -9.50 4.06 -10.16
C PHE A 240 -9.75 3.21 -8.93
N VAL A 241 -9.90 1.93 -9.14
CA VAL A 241 -9.91 0.92 -8.07
C VAL A 241 -9.29 -0.37 -8.56
N SER A 242 -8.46 -0.96 -7.72
CA SER A 242 -7.84 -2.25 -7.99
C SER A 242 -8.07 -3.21 -6.85
N PHE A 243 -8.27 -4.48 -7.21
CA PHE A 243 -8.51 -5.58 -6.28
C PHE A 243 -7.54 -6.71 -6.54
N VAL A 244 -7.09 -7.34 -5.46
CA VAL A 244 -6.45 -8.65 -5.49
C VAL A 244 -7.37 -9.66 -4.84
N PHE A 245 -7.51 -10.81 -5.47
CA PHE A 245 -8.23 -11.96 -4.97
C PHE A 245 -7.25 -13.05 -4.62
N THR A 246 -7.42 -13.64 -3.44
CA THR A 246 -6.74 -14.87 -3.03
C THR A 246 -7.79 -15.97 -3.01
N ASN A 247 -7.68 -16.93 -3.91
CA ASN A 247 -8.57 -18.07 -3.97
C ASN A 247 -7.83 -19.30 -3.47
N TYR A 248 -8.10 -19.69 -2.23
CA TYR A 248 -7.63 -20.93 -1.62
C TYR A 248 -8.65 -22.04 -1.91
N PHE A 249 -8.15 -23.22 -2.19
CA PHE A 249 -8.98 -24.40 -2.38
C PHE A 249 -8.28 -25.65 -1.85
N TYR A 250 -9.08 -26.52 -1.24
CA TYR A 250 -8.70 -27.86 -0.86
C TYR A 250 -9.65 -28.85 -1.51
N THR A 251 -9.11 -29.79 -2.24
CA THR A 251 -9.85 -30.80 -3.00
C THR A 251 -9.42 -32.22 -2.64
N GLY A 252 -9.01 -32.40 -1.39
CA GLY A 252 -8.38 -33.64 -0.92
C GLY A 252 -6.87 -33.67 -1.09
N GLY A 253 -6.20 -34.56 -0.36
CA GLY A 253 -4.76 -34.73 -0.39
C GLY A 253 -4.03 -34.15 0.83
N VAL A 254 -2.73 -33.89 0.67
CA VAL A 254 -1.85 -33.51 1.81
C VAL A 254 -2.08 -32.08 2.28
N HIS A 255 -2.42 -31.15 1.37
CA HIS A 255 -2.63 -29.73 1.66
C HIS A 255 -3.47 -29.06 0.59
N GLY A 256 -4.09 -27.93 0.94
CA GLY A 256 -4.71 -27.03 -0.02
C GLY A 256 -3.69 -26.25 -0.83
N ASN A 257 -4.20 -25.56 -1.84
CA ASN A 257 -3.42 -24.64 -2.67
C ASN A 257 -4.15 -23.32 -2.84
N HIS A 258 -3.47 -22.29 -3.31
CA HIS A 258 -4.12 -21.03 -3.62
C HIS A 258 -3.51 -20.39 -4.86
N HIS A 259 -4.28 -19.51 -5.48
CA HIS A 259 -3.82 -18.67 -6.56
C HIS A 259 -4.32 -17.23 -6.39
N PHE A 260 -3.64 -16.31 -7.04
CA PHE A 260 -4.00 -14.90 -7.06
C PHE A 260 -4.57 -14.52 -8.42
N PHE A 261 -5.52 -13.60 -8.40
CA PHE A 261 -5.87 -12.83 -9.59
C PHE A 261 -6.26 -11.42 -9.22
N THR A 262 -6.07 -10.49 -10.14
CA THR A 262 -6.30 -9.07 -9.91
C THR A 262 -7.37 -8.53 -10.85
N ARG A 263 -8.04 -7.46 -10.43
CA ARG A 263 -8.93 -6.68 -11.30
C ARG A 263 -8.67 -5.20 -11.06
N ASN A 264 -8.35 -4.49 -12.13
CA ASN A 264 -8.11 -3.06 -12.10
C ASN A 264 -9.22 -2.37 -12.89
N PHE A 265 -9.91 -1.41 -12.29
CA PHE A 265 -11.02 -0.71 -12.92
C PHE A 265 -10.77 0.80 -12.97
N TYR A 266 -11.26 1.41 -14.05
CA TYR A 266 -11.52 2.83 -14.14
C TYR A 266 -13.02 3.04 -14.26
N VAL A 267 -13.58 3.87 -13.40
CA VAL A 267 -15.03 4.15 -13.39
C VAL A 267 -15.26 5.48 -14.11
N LYS A 268 -16.05 5.45 -15.17
CA LYS A 268 -16.43 6.65 -15.92
C LYS A 268 -17.94 6.73 -16.05
N ASN A 269 -18.53 7.80 -15.53
CA ASN A 269 -19.99 8.00 -15.53
C ASN A 269 -20.76 6.80 -14.92
N GLY A 270 -20.27 6.26 -13.81
CA GLY A 270 -20.85 5.10 -13.13
C GLY A 270 -20.63 3.75 -13.86
N LYS A 271 -19.87 3.71 -14.96
CA LYS A 271 -19.54 2.51 -15.71
C LYS A 271 -18.14 2.02 -15.38
N ALA A 272 -18.02 0.75 -15.00
CA ALA A 272 -16.76 0.09 -14.73
C ALA A 272 -16.08 -0.32 -16.04
N ILE A 273 -14.85 0.13 -16.22
CA ILE A 273 -14.00 -0.24 -17.37
C ILE A 273 -12.84 -1.04 -16.81
N LEU A 274 -12.70 -2.29 -17.25
CA LEU A 274 -11.55 -3.12 -16.88
C LEU A 274 -10.29 -2.57 -17.54
N ILE A 275 -9.24 -2.36 -16.74
CA ILE A 275 -7.98 -1.77 -17.19
C ILE A 275 -6.88 -2.83 -17.19
N ASN A 276 -6.25 -3.00 -18.34
CA ASN A 276 -4.98 -3.68 -18.44
C ASN A 276 -3.84 -2.71 -18.12
N TYR A 277 -2.85 -3.17 -17.35
CA TYR A 277 -1.66 -2.37 -16.99
C TYR A 277 -0.91 -1.80 -18.20
N SER A 278 -1.00 -2.43 -19.37
CA SER A 278 -0.38 -1.95 -20.61
C SER A 278 -0.90 -0.57 -21.06
N LEU A 279 -2.12 -0.18 -20.62
CA LEU A 279 -2.68 1.15 -20.88
C LEU A 279 -1.91 2.28 -20.17
N LEU A 280 -1.08 1.95 -19.20
CA LEU A 280 -0.20 2.93 -18.54
C LEU A 280 0.99 3.33 -19.45
N PHE A 281 1.29 2.53 -20.46
CA PHE A 281 2.46 2.71 -21.33
C PHE A 281 2.11 3.39 -22.64
N HIS A 282 3.07 4.13 -23.16
CA HIS A 282 2.96 4.61 -24.53
C HIS A 282 2.93 3.42 -25.51
N SER A 283 2.02 3.43 -26.48
CA SER A 283 1.77 2.29 -27.39
C SER A 283 3.02 1.73 -28.07
N LYS A 284 4.00 2.58 -28.36
CA LYS A 284 5.28 2.19 -28.94
C LYS A 284 6.22 1.45 -27.99
N ASN A 285 5.99 1.57 -26.69
CA ASN A 285 6.88 1.07 -25.64
C ASN A 285 6.32 -0.18 -24.93
N ILE A 286 5.12 -0.65 -25.28
CA ILE A 286 4.45 -1.75 -24.57
C ILE A 286 5.34 -3.00 -24.52
N LEU A 287 5.86 -3.45 -25.65
CA LEU A 287 6.69 -4.65 -25.74
C LEU A 287 7.99 -4.52 -24.92
N GLU A 288 8.63 -3.35 -24.96
CA GLU A 288 9.82 -3.10 -24.16
C GLU A 288 9.50 -3.05 -22.66
N ALA A 289 8.35 -2.46 -22.28
CA ALA A 289 7.89 -2.44 -20.92
C ALA A 289 7.59 -3.84 -20.37
N GLU A 290 6.93 -4.68 -21.17
CA GLU A 290 6.65 -6.08 -20.82
C GLU A 290 7.95 -6.87 -20.64
N THR A 291 8.90 -6.70 -21.54
CA THR A 291 10.22 -7.35 -21.43
C THR A 291 10.94 -6.90 -20.17
N PHE A 292 10.90 -5.59 -19.88
CA PHE A 292 11.50 -5.05 -18.66
C PHE A 292 10.83 -5.61 -17.39
N ILE A 293 9.48 -5.66 -17.34
CA ILE A 293 8.72 -6.21 -16.21
C ILE A 293 9.14 -7.66 -15.94
N LYS A 294 9.18 -8.50 -16.98
CA LYS A 294 9.58 -9.91 -16.86
C LYS A 294 11.00 -10.05 -16.34
N SER A 295 11.94 -9.29 -16.89
CA SER A 295 13.34 -9.30 -16.43
C SER A 295 13.48 -8.80 -15.00
N TYR A 296 12.78 -7.74 -14.63
CA TYR A 296 12.80 -7.21 -13.27
C TYR A 296 12.23 -8.22 -12.27
N CYS A 297 11.10 -8.86 -12.61
CA CYS A 297 10.52 -9.91 -11.77
C CYS A 297 11.48 -11.11 -11.61
N TYR A 298 12.13 -11.53 -12.69
CA TYR A 298 13.11 -12.62 -12.62
C TYR A 298 14.24 -12.32 -11.64
N GLU A 299 14.87 -11.15 -11.75
CA GLU A 299 15.98 -10.76 -10.86
C GLU A 299 15.53 -10.63 -9.39
N ASP A 300 14.38 -10.01 -9.15
CA ASP A 300 13.84 -9.85 -7.80
C ASP A 300 13.46 -11.20 -7.18
N LEU A 301 12.82 -12.09 -7.95
CA LEU A 301 12.47 -13.44 -7.50
C LEU A 301 13.70 -14.28 -7.17
N LEU A 302 14.77 -14.19 -7.98
CA LEU A 302 16.04 -14.87 -7.67
C LEU A 302 16.57 -14.43 -6.30
N ALA A 303 16.52 -13.13 -6.00
CA ALA A 303 16.98 -12.60 -4.72
C ALA A 303 16.10 -13.07 -3.55
N GLN A 304 14.77 -13.03 -3.72
CA GLN A 304 13.81 -13.45 -2.70
C GLN A 304 13.93 -14.97 -2.41
N ILE A 305 14.05 -15.81 -3.45
CA ILE A 305 14.17 -17.26 -3.30
C ILE A 305 15.51 -17.63 -2.66
N ALA A 306 16.60 -16.98 -3.09
CA ALA A 306 17.91 -17.18 -2.48
C ALA A 306 17.92 -16.83 -0.99
N TYR A 307 17.21 -15.78 -0.59
CA TYR A 307 17.06 -15.39 0.81
C TYR A 307 16.26 -16.42 1.63
N ARG A 308 15.24 -17.05 1.03
CA ARG A 308 14.42 -18.09 1.70
C ARG A 308 15.07 -19.48 1.68
N SER A 309 16.03 -19.72 0.80
CA SER A 309 16.71 -21.01 0.65
C SER A 309 17.84 -21.15 1.67
N GLU A 310 17.75 -22.09 2.59
CA GLU A 310 18.82 -22.38 3.56
C GLU A 310 20.11 -22.89 2.88
N SER A 311 19.97 -23.64 1.79
CA SER A 311 21.10 -24.20 1.03
C SER A 311 21.60 -23.28 -0.08
N GLY A 312 20.83 -22.27 -0.46
CA GLY A 312 21.07 -21.44 -1.65
C GLY A 312 20.85 -22.17 -2.98
N ASP A 313 20.36 -23.42 -2.94
CA ASP A 313 20.13 -24.25 -4.13
C ASP A 313 18.65 -24.23 -4.51
N PHE A 314 18.35 -23.82 -5.74
CA PHE A 314 17.01 -23.78 -6.33
C PHE A 314 17.08 -23.74 -7.86
N ASP A 315 16.01 -24.17 -8.51
CA ASP A 315 15.92 -24.26 -9.97
C ASP A 315 15.66 -22.86 -10.59
N LYS A 316 16.73 -22.26 -11.13
CA LYS A 316 16.66 -20.95 -11.80
C LYS A 316 15.87 -20.98 -13.11
N ASP A 317 15.80 -22.12 -13.79
CA ASP A 317 15.03 -22.26 -15.03
C ASP A 317 13.54 -22.25 -14.72
N TRP A 318 13.12 -22.83 -13.59
CA TRP A 318 11.74 -22.72 -13.10
C TRP A 318 11.37 -21.27 -12.80
N VAL A 319 12.23 -20.55 -12.07
CA VAL A 319 12.01 -19.10 -11.79
C VAL A 319 11.88 -18.33 -13.10
N LYS A 320 12.72 -18.60 -14.08
CA LYS A 320 12.68 -17.94 -15.38
C LYS A 320 11.37 -18.23 -16.12
N GLN A 321 10.97 -19.50 -16.20
CA GLN A 321 9.70 -19.90 -16.84
C GLN A 321 8.51 -19.21 -16.18
N GLY A 322 8.43 -19.18 -14.85
CA GLY A 322 7.35 -18.51 -14.13
C GLY A 322 7.33 -16.99 -14.37
N SER A 323 8.50 -16.35 -14.41
CA SER A 323 8.59 -14.91 -14.69
C SER A 323 8.23 -14.55 -16.16
N GLU A 324 8.35 -15.48 -17.09
CA GLU A 324 7.94 -15.30 -18.48
C GLU A 324 6.41 -15.43 -18.68
N GLN A 325 5.71 -16.11 -17.76
CA GLN A 325 4.26 -16.35 -17.81
C GLN A 325 3.41 -15.24 -17.15
N ILE A 326 3.98 -14.08 -16.91
CA ILE A 326 3.26 -12.93 -16.32
C ILE A 326 2.14 -12.49 -17.26
N THR A 327 0.92 -12.47 -16.72
CA THR A 327 -0.29 -11.99 -17.40
C THR A 327 -0.88 -10.79 -16.67
N SER A 328 -1.82 -10.09 -17.32
CA SER A 328 -2.53 -8.96 -16.69
C SER A 328 -3.30 -9.37 -15.44
N ASP A 329 -3.71 -10.64 -15.35
CA ASP A 329 -4.56 -11.13 -14.26
C ASP A 329 -3.83 -11.26 -12.92
N ILE A 330 -2.51 -11.17 -12.91
CA ILE A 330 -1.70 -11.21 -11.69
C ILE A 330 -1.00 -9.87 -11.40
N ILE A 331 -1.31 -8.82 -12.16
CA ILE A 331 -0.73 -7.49 -12.00
C ILE A 331 -1.74 -6.54 -11.38
N LEU A 332 -1.44 -6.05 -10.21
CA LEU A 332 -2.20 -5.02 -9.49
C LEU A 332 -1.59 -3.64 -9.77
N ILE A 333 -2.44 -2.71 -10.20
CA ILE A 333 -2.04 -1.31 -10.35
C ILE A 333 -2.23 -0.63 -8.99
N LYS A 334 -1.16 -0.02 -8.47
CA LYS A 334 -1.15 0.75 -7.22
C LYS A 334 -0.83 2.23 -7.49
N GLU A 335 -0.87 3.05 -6.46
CA GLU A 335 -0.62 4.49 -6.55
C GLU A 335 0.77 4.81 -7.13
N HIS A 336 1.79 4.05 -6.73
CA HIS A 336 3.17 4.36 -7.04
C HIS A 336 3.89 3.30 -7.90
N GLY A 337 3.16 2.28 -8.37
CA GLY A 337 3.78 1.19 -9.12
C GLY A 337 2.83 0.05 -9.48
N LEU A 338 3.43 -1.04 -9.89
CA LEU A 338 2.78 -2.31 -10.15
C LEU A 338 3.19 -3.31 -9.07
N GLU A 339 2.27 -4.17 -8.66
CA GLU A 339 2.51 -5.29 -7.78
C GLU A 339 2.12 -6.58 -8.50
N ILE A 340 3.04 -7.54 -8.60
CA ILE A 340 2.87 -8.78 -9.35
C ILE A 340 2.88 -9.95 -8.36
N PHE A 341 1.90 -10.84 -8.47
CA PHE A 341 1.69 -11.95 -7.55
C PHE A 341 2.06 -13.29 -8.19
N PHE A 342 2.82 -14.10 -7.46
CA PHE A 342 3.21 -15.44 -7.88
C PHE A 342 2.75 -16.44 -6.82
N ALA A 343 1.78 -17.26 -7.15
CA ALA A 343 1.27 -18.32 -6.28
C ALA A 343 2.30 -19.44 -6.08
N PRO A 344 2.15 -20.30 -5.08
CA PRO A 344 2.98 -21.49 -4.94
C PRO A 344 3.01 -22.32 -6.22
N TYR A 345 4.11 -22.96 -6.50
CA TYR A 345 4.40 -23.70 -7.73
C TYR A 345 4.56 -22.88 -9.01
N THR A 346 4.38 -21.57 -8.97
CA THR A 346 4.57 -20.73 -10.18
C THR A 346 6.05 -20.57 -10.52
N VAL A 347 6.88 -20.30 -9.53
CA VAL A 347 8.32 -19.99 -9.72
C VAL A 347 9.25 -20.91 -8.94
N THR A 348 8.73 -21.68 -7.99
CA THR A 348 9.48 -22.64 -7.19
C THR A 348 8.52 -23.58 -6.45
N ALA A 349 9.06 -24.53 -5.67
CA ALA A 349 8.30 -25.52 -4.92
C ALA A 349 7.38 -24.88 -3.85
N TYR A 350 6.29 -25.56 -3.52
CA TYR A 350 5.28 -25.13 -2.54
C TYR A 350 5.86 -24.68 -1.19
N ALA A 351 6.90 -25.36 -0.72
CA ALA A 351 7.53 -25.07 0.57
C ALA A 351 8.10 -23.64 0.68
N PHE A 352 8.35 -22.97 -0.43
CA PHE A 352 8.79 -21.57 -0.46
C PHE A 352 7.64 -20.56 -0.34
N GLY A 353 6.38 -21.03 -0.46
CA GLY A 353 5.19 -20.18 -0.40
C GLY A 353 4.99 -19.34 -1.67
N ASP A 354 4.28 -18.26 -1.50
CA ASP A 354 3.99 -17.25 -2.54
C ASP A 354 5.04 -16.13 -2.56
N PHE A 355 5.10 -15.44 -3.69
CA PHE A 355 6.00 -14.31 -3.89
C PHE A 355 5.25 -13.10 -4.44
N LYS A 356 5.81 -11.95 -4.15
CA LYS A 356 5.29 -10.65 -4.57
C LYS A 356 6.43 -9.78 -5.04
N VAL A 357 6.27 -9.18 -6.22
CA VAL A 357 7.27 -8.26 -6.79
C VAL A 357 6.63 -6.90 -6.99
N GLU A 358 7.22 -5.87 -6.40
CA GLU A 358 6.80 -4.48 -6.56
C GLU A 358 7.72 -3.76 -7.55
N ILE A 359 7.11 -3.14 -8.58
CA ILE A 359 7.85 -2.34 -9.57
C ILE A 359 7.37 -0.90 -9.48
N PRO A 360 8.14 -0.01 -8.84
CA PRO A 360 7.77 1.40 -8.73
C PRO A 360 7.72 2.09 -10.10
N PHE A 361 6.81 3.04 -10.30
CA PHE A 361 6.66 3.77 -11.57
C PHE A 361 7.92 4.50 -12.01
N TYR A 362 8.79 4.92 -11.09
CA TYR A 362 10.05 5.54 -11.48
C TYR A 362 10.98 4.60 -12.25
N LYS A 363 10.93 3.29 -11.98
CA LYS A 363 11.65 2.25 -12.75
C LYS A 363 11.07 2.07 -14.15
N LEU A 364 9.76 2.28 -14.30
CA LEU A 364 9.02 2.19 -15.55
C LEU A 364 8.96 3.52 -16.32
N SER A 365 9.56 4.58 -15.79
CA SER A 365 9.39 5.98 -16.21
C SER A 365 9.60 6.24 -17.72
N LYS A 366 10.51 5.50 -18.37
CA LYS A 366 10.77 5.66 -19.82
C LYS A 366 9.68 5.06 -20.72
N TYR A 367 8.85 4.16 -20.16
CA TYR A 367 7.80 3.47 -20.89
C TYR A 367 6.42 4.11 -20.71
N LEU A 368 6.22 4.80 -19.57
CA LEU A 368 4.94 5.38 -19.18
C LEU A 368 4.44 6.42 -20.19
N ASP A 369 3.14 6.40 -20.44
CA ASP A 369 2.49 7.43 -21.25
C ASP A 369 2.17 8.64 -20.38
N LYS A 370 3.02 9.65 -20.47
CA LYS A 370 2.93 10.89 -19.70
C LYS A 370 2.14 12.00 -20.40
N ARG A 371 1.48 11.68 -21.52
CA ARG A 371 0.67 12.68 -22.23
C ARG A 371 -0.55 13.07 -21.38
N PRO A 372 -1.03 14.32 -21.48
CA PRO A 372 -2.27 14.73 -20.84
C PRO A 372 -3.42 13.78 -21.19
N ASN A 373 -4.25 13.43 -20.20
CA ASN A 373 -5.38 12.49 -20.32
C ASN A 373 -5.01 11.04 -20.68
N SER A 374 -3.73 10.64 -20.62
CA SER A 374 -3.36 9.23 -20.62
C SER A 374 -3.83 8.55 -19.33
N PHE A 375 -3.99 7.22 -19.34
CA PHE A 375 -4.35 6.48 -18.11
C PHE A 375 -3.34 6.69 -16.98
N TYR A 376 -2.05 6.74 -17.29
CA TYR A 376 -1.04 7.04 -16.28
C TYR A 376 -1.22 8.45 -15.70
N SER A 377 -1.45 9.46 -16.54
CA SER A 377 -1.67 10.83 -16.07
C SER A 377 -2.95 10.95 -15.24
N LEU A 378 -4.03 10.27 -15.61
CA LEU A 378 -5.28 10.24 -14.85
C LEU A 378 -5.11 9.51 -13.50
N LEU A 379 -4.35 8.42 -13.46
CA LEU A 379 -4.06 7.66 -12.23
C LEU A 379 -3.24 8.50 -11.24
N THR A 380 -2.28 9.28 -11.73
CA THR A 380 -1.35 10.06 -10.90
C THR A 380 -1.75 11.53 -10.74
N ALA A 381 -2.82 11.98 -11.40
CA ALA A 381 -3.33 13.34 -11.26
C ALA A 381 -3.78 13.58 -9.82
N TYR A 382 -3.24 14.63 -9.21
CA TYR A 382 -3.86 15.25 -8.06
C TYR A 382 -5.06 16.06 -8.57
N GLU A 383 -6.25 15.82 -8.06
CA GLU A 383 -7.37 16.71 -8.33
C GLU A 383 -7.03 18.07 -7.68
N TYR A 384 -6.57 19.02 -8.51
CA TYR A 384 -6.75 20.42 -8.18
C TYR A 384 -8.23 20.69 -8.45
N GLU A 385 -9.04 20.78 -7.41
CA GLU A 385 -10.34 21.40 -7.54
C GLU A 385 -10.09 22.86 -7.99
N GLU A 386 -10.43 23.14 -9.25
CA GLU A 386 -10.67 24.51 -9.67
C GLU A 386 -11.86 25.02 -8.85
N GLY A 387 -11.55 25.89 -7.87
CA GLY A 387 -12.50 26.59 -7.02
C GLY A 387 -13.30 27.66 -7.78
#